data_72d66d1a8e9a7c3876b29aa7cb44f2c8
#
_entry.id   72d66d1a8e9a7c3876b29aa7cb44f2c8
#
_cell.length_a   1.000
_cell.length_b   1.000
_cell.length_c   1.000
_cell.angle_alpha   90.00
_cell.angle_beta   90.00
_cell.angle_gamma   90.00
#
_symmetry.space_group_name_H-M   'P 1'
#
loop_
_entity.id
_entity.type
_entity.pdbx_description
1 polymer ?
#
loop_
_entity_poly.entity_id
_entity_poly.type
_entity_poly.pdbx_seq_one_letter_code
_entity_poly.pdbx_strand_id
1 'polypeptide(L)'
;VFAGKIVSKRLLAKNNQKEKMSQEIEIHKSLSHKHVVQFHRFFEDADFVYVILELCRKRSMMELHKRRKALTEPEVRYYIKQILEGVLYLHEKRIIHRDLKLGNLFLNDNLEVKIGDLGLAAKIEYTGQRKKTLCGTPNYIAPEILTKKGHSFEVDVWSIGCIMYTLLVGKPPFETNSLRETYAKIKRCEYYLPPNLSEPAACMLHQMLLPEPSRRPTVSQLMEMTFMKGYCPKELPLSCLTMAPRFDALKESNNRRPLLEVNNDDIQNQKRGNIAPTRIKEHRQSEVASCSRPLASSRTGGQCETYLVLLISQLRELLASKPPTLESAEAEDMTDPAAQPFVWISKWVDYSDKYGFGYQLCDDGVGIMYNDNTKVLLLPNQRNVHYIESDGTENYYVIGSTPSSLEKKMKLLTYFRRYMNEHLVKAGAAVIVQESDSLSRIPYLNMWHRSTSAVIMQLTNGTVQINFTDHTKIIMCPLMSAVTYVDGMKTFRTYRFNTLANQGCVSELLECLNYAHKN
;
A
#
# COMPACT_ATOMS: atom_id res chain seq x y z
N VAL A 1 -4.09 23.61 1.12
CA VAL A 1 -4.71 22.80 0.07
C VAL A 1 -5.71 21.87 0.74
N PHE A 2 -6.93 21.74 0.17
CA PHE A 2 -8.05 20.97 0.72
C PHE A 2 -8.61 20.02 -0.34
N ALA A 3 -9.42 19.06 0.08
CA ALA A 3 -10.25 18.28 -0.81
C ALA A 3 -11.63 18.95 -0.95
N GLY A 4 -12.18 18.96 -2.16
CA GLY A 4 -13.51 19.50 -2.44
C GLY A 4 -14.46 18.42 -2.92
N LYS A 5 -15.58 18.19 -2.21
CA LYS A 5 -16.71 17.38 -2.71
C LYS A 5 -17.70 18.36 -3.36
N ILE A 6 -17.86 18.27 -4.69
CA ILE A 6 -18.72 19.14 -5.49
C ILE A 6 -19.95 18.36 -5.92
N VAL A 7 -21.13 18.85 -5.59
CA VAL A 7 -22.40 18.17 -5.88
C VAL A 7 -23.35 19.11 -6.61
N SER A 8 -23.81 18.72 -7.82
CA SER A 8 -24.74 19.53 -8.59
C SER A 8 -26.12 19.60 -7.93
N LYS A 9 -26.67 20.81 -7.80
CA LYS A 9 -28.03 21.06 -7.27
C LYS A 9 -29.11 20.38 -8.14
N ARG A 10 -28.87 20.23 -9.44
CA ARG A 10 -29.77 19.49 -10.35
C ARG A 10 -29.90 18.02 -9.96
N LEU A 11 -28.80 17.40 -9.48
CA LEU A 11 -28.82 16.03 -8.97
C LEU A 11 -29.51 15.96 -7.59
N LEU A 12 -29.32 16.97 -6.75
CA LEU A 12 -29.94 17.05 -5.42
C LEU A 12 -31.47 17.24 -5.47
N ALA A 13 -32.00 17.85 -6.53
CA ALA A 13 -33.43 18.03 -6.74
C ALA A 13 -34.19 16.71 -6.99
N LYS A 14 -33.46 15.63 -7.31
CA LYS A 14 -34.04 14.30 -7.56
C LYS A 14 -34.06 13.47 -6.27
N ASN A 15 -35.20 12.82 -5.97
CA ASN A 15 -35.33 11.73 -4.98
C ASN A 15 -34.84 12.05 -3.55
N ASN A 16 -35.24 13.18 -2.94
CA ASN A 16 -34.84 13.57 -1.56
C ASN A 16 -33.32 13.60 -1.30
N GLN A 17 -32.51 13.79 -2.33
CA GLN A 17 -31.05 13.85 -2.19
C GLN A 17 -30.61 15.11 -1.43
N LYS A 18 -31.41 16.19 -1.46
CA LYS A 18 -31.13 17.42 -0.72
C LYS A 18 -31.14 17.19 0.77
N GLU A 19 -32.15 16.50 1.29
CA GLU A 19 -32.22 16.15 2.74
C GLU A 19 -31.07 15.27 3.17
N LYS A 20 -30.71 14.26 2.35
CA LYS A 20 -29.56 13.39 2.63
C LYS A 20 -28.26 14.17 2.68
N MET A 21 -28.06 15.12 1.74
CA MET A 21 -26.87 15.98 1.73
C MET A 21 -26.81 16.89 2.95
N SER A 22 -27.93 17.48 3.36
CA SER A 22 -28.01 18.29 4.59
C SER A 22 -27.66 17.45 5.81
N GLN A 23 -28.22 16.24 5.92
CA GLN A 23 -27.93 15.31 7.01
C GLN A 23 -26.44 14.90 7.03
N GLU A 24 -25.84 14.62 5.87
CA GLU A 24 -24.40 14.32 5.76
C GLU A 24 -23.55 15.49 6.29
N ILE A 25 -23.88 16.72 5.88
CA ILE A 25 -23.16 17.93 6.31
C ILE A 25 -23.30 18.13 7.82
N GLU A 26 -24.51 17.99 8.38
CA GLU A 26 -24.76 18.15 9.83
C GLU A 26 -24.00 17.10 10.65
N ILE A 27 -24.06 15.83 10.23
CA ILE A 27 -23.29 14.77 10.89
C ILE A 27 -21.81 15.09 10.82
N HIS A 28 -21.28 15.34 9.62
CA HIS A 28 -19.85 15.53 9.42
C HIS A 28 -19.30 16.75 10.17
N LYS A 29 -20.04 17.85 10.17
CA LYS A 29 -19.68 19.08 10.91
C LYS A 29 -19.58 18.86 12.43
N SER A 30 -20.32 17.89 12.97
CA SER A 30 -20.31 17.58 14.41
C SER A 30 -19.12 16.72 14.84
N LEU A 31 -18.30 16.25 13.90
CA LEU A 31 -17.23 15.29 14.16
C LEU A 31 -15.86 15.97 14.13
N SER A 32 -15.03 15.60 15.12
CA SER A 32 -13.61 15.97 15.16
C SER A 32 -12.84 14.82 15.83
N HIS A 33 -12.10 14.04 15.02
CA HIS A 33 -11.30 12.92 15.50
C HIS A 33 -10.13 12.64 14.56
N LYS A 34 -8.98 12.21 15.12
CA LYS A 34 -7.74 11.95 14.35
C LYS A 34 -7.93 10.96 13.19
N HIS A 35 -8.87 10.01 13.29
CA HIS A 35 -9.13 8.99 12.28
C HIS A 35 -10.47 9.19 11.53
N VAL A 36 -11.00 10.41 11.54
CA VAL A 36 -12.13 10.81 10.71
C VAL A 36 -11.68 12.00 9.86
N VAL A 37 -12.04 12.01 8.57
CA VAL A 37 -11.73 13.12 7.67
C VAL A 37 -12.30 14.41 8.25
N GLN A 38 -11.46 15.42 8.47
CA GLN A 38 -11.89 16.68 9.07
C GLN A 38 -12.78 17.46 8.10
N PHE A 39 -13.94 17.88 8.59
CA PHE A 39 -14.80 18.86 7.90
C PHE A 39 -14.29 20.25 8.19
N HIS A 40 -14.09 21.08 7.12
CA HIS A 40 -13.67 22.47 7.26
C HIS A 40 -14.84 23.42 7.10
N ARG A 41 -15.51 23.40 5.97
CA ARG A 41 -16.66 24.26 5.70
C ARG A 41 -17.47 23.76 4.51
N PHE A 42 -18.65 24.31 4.31
CA PHE A 42 -19.40 24.17 3.07
C PHE A 42 -19.91 25.53 2.61
N PHE A 43 -20.16 25.66 1.34
CA PHE A 43 -20.80 26.78 0.70
C PHE A 43 -21.49 26.32 -0.59
N GLU A 44 -22.32 27.17 -1.15
CA GLU A 44 -23.04 26.85 -2.38
C GLU A 44 -23.10 28.09 -3.29
N ASP A 45 -23.19 27.85 -4.59
CA ASP A 45 -23.52 28.84 -5.62
C ASP A 45 -24.87 28.52 -6.28
N ALA A 46 -25.14 29.07 -7.47
CA ALA A 46 -26.40 28.80 -8.19
C ALA A 46 -26.57 27.32 -8.56
N ASP A 47 -25.49 26.61 -8.94
CA ASP A 47 -25.51 25.29 -9.56
C ASP A 47 -24.99 24.17 -8.66
N PHE A 48 -24.10 24.46 -7.70
CA PHE A 48 -23.38 23.45 -6.93
C PHE A 48 -23.37 23.73 -5.43
N VAL A 49 -23.22 22.63 -4.67
CA VAL A 49 -22.85 22.62 -3.25
C VAL A 49 -21.40 22.14 -3.15
N TYR A 50 -20.58 22.87 -2.39
CA TYR A 50 -19.16 22.57 -2.18
C TYR A 50 -18.93 22.22 -0.71
N VAL A 51 -18.40 21.04 -0.46
CA VAL A 51 -17.98 20.62 0.88
C VAL A 51 -16.45 20.55 0.91
N ILE A 52 -15.83 21.33 1.77
CA ILE A 52 -14.37 21.44 1.90
C ILE A 52 -13.91 20.55 3.06
N LEU A 53 -13.05 19.61 2.74
CA LEU A 53 -12.58 18.54 3.63
C LEU A 53 -11.06 18.53 3.72
N GLU A 54 -10.54 17.82 4.72
CA GLU A 54 -9.14 17.45 4.84
C GLU A 54 -8.65 16.71 3.60
N LEU A 55 -7.48 17.10 3.07
CA LEU A 55 -6.86 16.44 1.93
C LEU A 55 -6.02 15.26 2.37
N CYS A 56 -6.43 14.06 2.01
CA CYS A 56 -5.70 12.80 2.22
C CYS A 56 -4.89 12.46 0.96
N ARG A 57 -3.61 12.90 0.89
CA ARG A 57 -2.80 12.82 -0.33
C ARG A 57 -2.42 11.41 -0.74
N LYS A 58 -2.39 10.45 0.21
CA LYS A 58 -2.08 9.04 -0.11
C LYS A 58 -3.31 8.25 -0.54
N ARG A 59 -4.45 8.94 -0.77
CA ARG A 59 -5.70 8.44 -1.36
C ARG A 59 -6.41 7.45 -0.45
N SER A 60 -7.08 6.42 -1.00
CA SER A 60 -7.80 5.45 -0.20
C SER A 60 -7.07 4.11 -0.08
N MET A 61 -7.48 3.31 0.90
CA MET A 61 -6.98 1.94 1.07
C MET A 61 -7.36 1.02 -0.12
N MET A 62 -8.29 1.43 -0.98
CA MET A 62 -8.59 0.71 -2.22
C MET A 62 -7.40 0.75 -3.19
N GLU A 63 -6.73 1.91 -3.35
CA GLU A 63 -5.54 2.04 -4.19
C GLU A 63 -4.36 1.27 -3.58
N LEU A 64 -4.20 1.30 -2.25
CA LEU A 64 -3.23 0.46 -1.55
C LEU A 64 -3.49 -1.02 -1.84
N HIS A 65 -4.73 -1.48 -1.68
CA HIS A 65 -5.13 -2.87 -1.93
C HIS A 65 -4.90 -3.28 -3.41
N LYS A 66 -5.21 -2.41 -4.37
CA LYS A 66 -4.93 -2.68 -5.79
C LYS A 66 -3.45 -2.96 -6.06
N ARG A 67 -2.54 -2.21 -5.41
CA ARG A 67 -1.08 -2.36 -5.57
C ARG A 67 -0.51 -3.54 -4.79
N ARG A 68 -0.94 -3.70 -3.55
CA ARG A 68 -0.36 -4.63 -2.59
C ARG A 68 -1.07 -5.97 -2.52
N LYS A 69 -2.36 -6.03 -2.86
CA LYS A 69 -3.26 -7.16 -2.65
C LYS A 69 -3.37 -7.49 -1.16
N ALA A 70 -2.67 -8.52 -0.70
CA ALA A 70 -2.59 -8.87 0.73
C ALA A 70 -1.50 -8.05 1.44
N LEU A 71 -1.76 -7.71 2.70
CA LEU A 71 -0.83 -7.04 3.60
C LEU A 71 -0.35 -8.02 4.68
N THR A 72 0.76 -7.70 5.34
CA THR A 72 1.24 -8.47 6.50
C THR A 72 0.36 -8.22 7.73
N GLU A 73 0.30 -9.16 8.67
CA GLU A 73 -0.51 -9.00 9.88
C GLU A 73 -0.15 -7.75 10.71
N PRO A 74 1.13 -7.35 10.89
CA PRO A 74 1.45 -6.09 11.57
C PRO A 74 0.92 -4.85 10.85
N GLU A 75 0.94 -4.81 9.50
CA GLU A 75 0.34 -3.73 8.73
C GLU A 75 -1.19 -3.71 8.91
N VAL A 76 -1.83 -4.88 8.84
CA VAL A 76 -3.29 -4.99 9.04
C VAL A 76 -3.67 -4.54 10.45
N ARG A 77 -2.89 -4.93 11.46
CA ARG A 77 -3.09 -4.50 12.86
C ARG A 77 -2.98 -2.98 13.01
N TYR A 78 -2.00 -2.37 12.34
CA TYR A 78 -1.83 -0.91 12.32
C TYR A 78 -3.07 -0.21 11.76
N TYR A 79 -3.58 -0.65 10.61
CA TYR A 79 -4.75 -0.04 10.00
C TYR A 79 -6.04 -0.34 10.74
N ILE A 80 -6.26 -1.60 11.14
CA ILE A 80 -7.49 -2.00 11.87
C ILE A 80 -7.60 -1.28 13.21
N LYS A 81 -6.49 -1.08 13.94
CA LYS A 81 -6.50 -0.31 15.19
C LYS A 81 -7.07 1.08 14.99
N GLN A 82 -6.60 1.79 13.97
CA GLN A 82 -7.04 3.15 13.67
C GLN A 82 -8.50 3.21 13.18
N ILE A 83 -8.93 2.21 12.39
CA ILE A 83 -10.33 2.07 11.98
C ILE A 83 -11.21 1.86 13.21
N LEU A 84 -10.82 0.96 14.12
CA LEU A 84 -11.57 0.71 15.36
C LEU A 84 -11.64 1.96 16.24
N GLU A 85 -10.55 2.71 16.41
CA GLU A 85 -10.53 3.99 17.16
C GLU A 85 -11.51 5.01 16.55
N GLY A 86 -11.49 5.17 15.21
CA GLY A 86 -12.40 6.07 14.52
C GLY A 86 -13.88 5.65 14.59
N VAL A 87 -14.15 4.34 14.43
CA VAL A 87 -15.53 3.81 14.51
C VAL A 87 -16.04 3.82 15.94
N LEU A 88 -15.20 3.56 16.95
CA LEU A 88 -15.57 3.71 18.35
C LEU A 88 -16.04 5.12 18.63
N TYR A 89 -15.30 6.14 18.21
CA TYR A 89 -15.71 7.54 18.33
C TYR A 89 -17.07 7.82 17.66
N LEU A 90 -17.32 7.29 16.44
CA LEU A 90 -18.62 7.43 15.79
C LEU A 90 -19.75 6.78 16.62
N HIS A 91 -19.54 5.56 17.12
CA HIS A 91 -20.51 4.82 17.91
C HIS A 91 -20.80 5.51 19.26
N GLU A 92 -19.80 6.10 19.92
CA GLU A 92 -19.98 6.94 21.13
C GLU A 92 -20.84 8.18 20.85
N LYS A 93 -20.72 8.77 19.65
CA LYS A 93 -21.59 9.86 19.16
C LYS A 93 -22.96 9.36 18.66
N ARG A 94 -23.25 8.07 18.82
CA ARG A 94 -24.47 7.38 18.34
C ARG A 94 -24.63 7.46 16.81
N ILE A 95 -23.54 7.45 16.08
CA ILE A 95 -23.52 7.49 14.61
C ILE A 95 -23.08 6.13 14.09
N ILE A 96 -23.87 5.56 13.17
CA ILE A 96 -23.51 4.36 12.38
C ILE A 96 -23.05 4.84 11.01
N HIS A 97 -21.90 4.34 10.53
CA HIS A 97 -21.36 4.72 9.23
C HIS A 97 -22.11 4.06 8.06
N ARG A 98 -22.40 2.75 8.14
CA ARG A 98 -23.19 1.92 7.20
C ARG A 98 -22.58 1.69 5.81
N ASP A 99 -21.46 2.32 5.46
CA ASP A 99 -20.75 2.10 4.18
C ASP A 99 -19.22 2.07 4.38
N LEU A 100 -18.76 1.40 5.45
CA LEU A 100 -17.33 1.16 5.63
C LEU A 100 -16.82 0.21 4.54
N LYS A 101 -15.83 0.66 3.79
CA LYS A 101 -15.16 -0.06 2.71
C LYS A 101 -13.79 0.54 2.44
N LEU A 102 -12.91 -0.17 1.76
CA LEU A 102 -11.56 0.31 1.45
C LEU A 102 -11.56 1.66 0.71
N GLY A 103 -12.59 1.95 -0.11
CA GLY A 103 -12.70 3.22 -0.84
C GLY A 103 -13.04 4.42 0.04
N ASN A 104 -13.66 4.21 1.21
CA ASN A 104 -14.03 5.27 2.15
C ASN A 104 -13.04 5.43 3.32
N LEU A 105 -11.93 4.66 3.29
CA LEU A 105 -10.81 4.75 4.22
C LEU A 105 -9.65 5.43 3.51
N PHE A 106 -9.43 6.69 3.81
CA PHE A 106 -8.38 7.49 3.19
C PHE A 106 -7.08 7.41 4.00
N LEU A 107 -5.96 7.73 3.36
CA LEU A 107 -4.64 7.75 3.98
C LEU A 107 -4.06 9.16 3.88
N ASN A 108 -3.63 9.70 5.01
CA ASN A 108 -2.91 10.97 5.07
C ASN A 108 -1.42 10.79 4.67
N ASP A 109 -0.62 11.84 4.79
CA ASP A 109 0.79 11.81 4.41
C ASP A 109 1.63 10.82 5.24
N ASN A 110 1.19 10.49 6.47
CA ASN A 110 1.84 9.54 7.38
C ASN A 110 1.28 8.11 7.28
N LEU A 111 0.47 7.82 6.26
CA LEU A 111 -0.24 6.54 6.09
C LEU A 111 -1.25 6.24 7.22
N GLU A 112 -1.69 7.25 7.96
CA GLU A 112 -2.74 7.09 8.96
C GLU A 112 -4.12 7.09 8.30
N VAL A 113 -5.02 6.24 8.83
CA VAL A 113 -6.39 6.11 8.32
C VAL A 113 -7.25 7.31 8.70
N LYS A 114 -8.04 7.77 7.73
CA LYS A 114 -9.07 8.79 7.85
C LYS A 114 -10.38 8.23 7.29
N ILE A 115 -11.36 7.98 8.14
CA ILE A 115 -12.70 7.53 7.75
C ILE A 115 -13.44 8.70 7.09
N GLY A 116 -13.94 8.52 5.89
CA GLY A 116 -14.68 9.55 5.15
C GLY A 116 -15.92 9.01 4.47
N ASP A 117 -16.59 9.86 3.72
CA ASP A 117 -17.88 9.60 3.05
C ASP A 117 -19.00 9.18 4.00
N LEU A 118 -19.56 10.15 4.71
CA LEU A 118 -20.68 9.96 5.64
C LEU A 118 -22.07 10.05 4.96
N GLY A 119 -22.12 9.96 3.63
CA GLY A 119 -23.37 10.08 2.85
C GLY A 119 -24.44 9.03 3.17
N LEU A 120 -24.03 7.91 3.79
CA LEU A 120 -24.95 6.88 4.27
C LEU A 120 -25.00 6.80 5.80
N ALA A 121 -24.29 7.66 6.53
CA ALA A 121 -24.29 7.65 7.99
C ALA A 121 -25.68 7.96 8.58
N ALA A 122 -25.96 7.41 9.75
CA ALA A 122 -27.21 7.67 10.45
C ALA A 122 -27.01 7.79 11.95
N LYS A 123 -27.71 8.75 12.54
CA LYS A 123 -27.75 8.93 13.99
C LYS A 123 -28.80 8.01 14.61
N ILE A 124 -28.44 7.37 15.73
CA ILE A 124 -29.32 6.61 16.60
C ILE A 124 -29.78 7.52 17.72
N GLU A 125 -31.07 7.79 17.80
CA GLU A 125 -31.65 8.77 18.72
C GLU A 125 -31.85 8.19 20.11
N TYR A 126 -32.27 6.92 20.19
CA TYR A 126 -32.52 6.21 21.46
C TYR A 126 -31.99 4.78 21.44
N THR A 127 -31.74 4.24 22.61
CA THR A 127 -31.26 2.86 22.79
C THR A 127 -32.26 1.85 22.22
N GLY A 128 -31.75 0.90 21.40
CA GLY A 128 -32.61 -0.11 20.75
C GLY A 128 -33.21 0.32 19.41
N GLN A 129 -33.02 1.57 18.98
CA GLN A 129 -33.45 2.00 17.65
C GLN A 129 -32.72 1.20 16.55
N ARG A 130 -33.49 0.70 15.60
CA ARG A 130 -32.95 0.00 14.41
C ARG A 130 -33.40 0.70 13.14
N LYS A 131 -32.44 0.95 12.23
CA LYS A 131 -32.71 1.50 10.91
C LYS A 131 -33.11 0.36 9.96
N LYS A 132 -33.96 0.64 8.96
CA LYS A 132 -34.45 -0.36 7.99
C LYS A 132 -34.05 -0.08 6.54
N THR A 133 -33.29 0.98 6.32
CA THR A 133 -32.86 1.38 4.97
C THR A 133 -31.90 0.34 4.37
N LEU A 134 -32.21 -0.13 3.16
CA LEU A 134 -31.28 -0.97 2.40
C LEU A 134 -30.16 -0.08 1.85
N CYS A 135 -28.98 -0.17 2.39
CA CYS A 135 -27.82 0.64 1.99
C CYS A 135 -26.51 -0.10 2.26
N GLY A 136 -25.43 0.38 1.65
CA GLY A 136 -24.09 -0.17 1.73
C GLY A 136 -23.60 -0.75 0.40
N THR A 137 -22.31 -1.05 0.37
CA THR A 137 -21.62 -1.58 -0.82
C THR A 137 -21.69 -3.11 -0.82
N PRO A 138 -21.99 -3.78 -1.94
CA PRO A 138 -22.31 -5.22 -1.99
C PRO A 138 -21.37 -6.16 -1.24
N ASN A 139 -20.05 -6.00 -1.39
CA ASN A 139 -19.07 -6.89 -0.76
C ASN A 139 -18.89 -6.67 0.76
N TYR A 140 -19.48 -5.62 1.32
CA TYR A 140 -19.31 -5.20 2.71
C TYR A 140 -20.64 -5.15 3.49
N ILE A 141 -21.77 -5.42 2.81
CA ILE A 141 -23.11 -5.33 3.38
C ILE A 141 -23.38 -6.49 4.36
N ALA A 142 -23.93 -6.18 5.53
CA ALA A 142 -24.26 -7.19 6.53
C ALA A 142 -25.55 -7.97 6.18
N PRO A 143 -25.68 -9.25 6.61
CA PRO A 143 -26.82 -10.10 6.24
C PRO A 143 -28.17 -9.56 6.78
N GLU A 144 -28.21 -8.89 7.95
CA GLU A 144 -29.41 -8.29 8.49
C GLU A 144 -29.94 -7.11 7.66
N ILE A 145 -29.08 -6.40 6.93
CA ILE A 145 -29.50 -5.36 5.97
C ILE A 145 -30.21 -6.02 4.79
N LEU A 146 -29.67 -7.12 4.25
CA LEU A 146 -30.25 -7.86 3.14
C LEU A 146 -31.58 -8.53 3.49
N THR A 147 -31.79 -8.88 4.75
CA THR A 147 -33.02 -9.51 5.26
C THR A 147 -34.03 -8.50 5.80
N LYS A 148 -33.67 -7.19 5.80
CA LYS A 148 -34.54 -6.09 6.29
C LYS A 148 -35.02 -6.24 7.73
N LYS A 149 -34.31 -7.00 8.56
CA LYS A 149 -34.68 -7.21 9.99
C LYS A 149 -34.42 -5.99 10.87
N GLY A 150 -33.84 -4.93 10.30
CA GLY A 150 -33.40 -3.76 11.03
C GLY A 150 -31.95 -3.91 11.52
N HIS A 151 -31.20 -2.80 11.52
CA HIS A 151 -29.76 -2.80 11.80
C HIS A 151 -29.36 -1.63 12.69
N SER A 152 -28.24 -1.79 13.40
CA SER A 152 -27.64 -0.78 14.26
C SER A 152 -26.12 -0.83 14.14
N PHE A 153 -25.35 -0.59 15.18
CA PHE A 153 -23.88 -0.51 15.19
C PHE A 153 -23.18 -1.78 14.70
N GLU A 154 -23.83 -2.92 14.81
CA GLU A 154 -23.26 -4.24 14.45
C GLU A 154 -22.94 -4.38 12.95
N VAL A 155 -23.56 -3.56 12.09
CA VAL A 155 -23.27 -3.57 10.65
C VAL A 155 -21.87 -3.02 10.33
N ASP A 156 -21.40 -2.03 11.11
CA ASP A 156 -20.06 -1.49 10.95
C ASP A 156 -19.00 -2.52 11.36
N VAL A 157 -19.27 -3.33 12.41
CA VAL A 157 -18.39 -4.45 12.82
C VAL A 157 -18.27 -5.49 11.71
N TRP A 158 -19.38 -5.87 11.07
CA TRP A 158 -19.34 -6.77 9.90
C TRP A 158 -18.49 -6.19 8.77
N SER A 159 -18.70 -4.91 8.44
CA SER A 159 -17.93 -4.25 7.38
C SER A 159 -16.43 -4.20 7.70
N ILE A 160 -16.04 -3.95 8.96
CA ILE A 160 -14.64 -4.02 9.42
C ILE A 160 -14.09 -5.45 9.25
N GLY A 161 -14.88 -6.48 9.55
CA GLY A 161 -14.52 -7.87 9.29
C GLY A 161 -14.23 -8.15 7.82
N CYS A 162 -15.07 -7.66 6.91
CA CYS A 162 -14.83 -7.75 5.47
C CYS A 162 -13.57 -6.99 5.03
N ILE A 163 -13.30 -5.81 5.63
CA ILE A 163 -12.08 -5.03 5.38
C ILE A 163 -10.85 -5.80 5.85
N MET A 164 -10.84 -6.28 7.09
CA MET A 164 -9.73 -7.03 7.67
C MET A 164 -9.43 -8.30 6.84
N TYR A 165 -10.46 -9.04 6.47
CA TYR A 165 -10.31 -10.20 5.58
C TYR A 165 -9.66 -9.81 4.26
N THR A 166 -10.17 -8.76 3.61
CA THR A 166 -9.66 -8.29 2.32
C THR A 166 -8.19 -7.89 2.40
N LEU A 167 -7.79 -7.23 3.48
CA LEU A 167 -6.40 -6.82 3.70
C LEU A 167 -5.47 -8.01 3.97
N LEU A 168 -5.93 -9.04 4.69
CA LEU A 168 -5.13 -10.24 5.00
C LEU A 168 -5.04 -11.21 3.82
N VAL A 169 -6.15 -11.39 3.08
CA VAL A 169 -6.28 -12.44 2.06
C VAL A 169 -6.05 -11.91 0.64
N GLY A 170 -6.25 -10.60 0.41
CA GLY A 170 -6.08 -9.96 -0.89
C GLY A 170 -7.33 -9.98 -1.78
N LYS A 171 -8.48 -10.45 -1.27
CA LYS A 171 -9.79 -10.41 -1.94
C LYS A 171 -10.91 -10.39 -0.90
N PRO A 172 -12.10 -9.84 -1.21
CA PRO A 172 -13.25 -9.85 -0.30
C PRO A 172 -13.73 -11.27 0.04
N PRO A 173 -14.31 -11.50 1.26
CA PRO A 173 -14.68 -12.83 1.72
C PRO A 173 -15.82 -13.46 0.91
N PHE A 174 -16.75 -12.68 0.40
CA PHE A 174 -17.98 -13.14 -0.26
C PHE A 174 -18.03 -12.85 -1.76
N GLU A 175 -16.95 -12.30 -2.34
CA GLU A 175 -16.91 -11.89 -3.74
C GLU A 175 -17.18 -13.03 -4.71
N THR A 176 -18.06 -12.77 -5.70
CA THR A 176 -18.34 -13.65 -6.83
C THR A 176 -18.57 -12.82 -8.08
N ASN A 177 -18.68 -13.47 -9.24
CA ASN A 177 -18.97 -12.81 -10.51
C ASN A 177 -20.43 -12.30 -10.63
N SER A 178 -21.30 -12.68 -9.69
CA SER A 178 -22.72 -12.33 -9.69
C SER A 178 -23.15 -11.72 -8.37
N LEU A 179 -23.78 -10.55 -8.43
CA LEU A 179 -24.33 -9.87 -7.25
C LEU A 179 -25.33 -10.76 -6.47
N ARG A 180 -26.15 -11.53 -7.19
CA ARG A 180 -27.14 -12.45 -6.61
C ARG A 180 -26.44 -13.55 -5.81
N GLU A 181 -25.37 -14.10 -6.33
CA GLU A 181 -24.58 -15.14 -5.68
C GLU A 181 -23.81 -14.58 -4.48
N THR A 182 -23.21 -13.39 -4.61
CA THR A 182 -22.56 -12.68 -3.49
C THR A 182 -23.53 -12.50 -2.33
N TYR A 183 -24.75 -12.03 -2.59
CA TYR A 183 -25.77 -11.89 -1.55
C TYR A 183 -26.23 -13.23 -0.95
N ALA A 184 -26.28 -14.28 -1.74
CA ALA A 184 -26.58 -15.62 -1.24
C ALA A 184 -25.49 -16.12 -0.26
N LYS A 185 -24.21 -15.96 -0.60
CA LYS A 185 -23.08 -16.29 0.27
C LYS A 185 -23.09 -15.48 1.57
N ILE A 186 -23.34 -14.17 1.49
CA ILE A 186 -23.46 -13.29 2.67
C ILE A 186 -24.55 -13.80 3.61
N LYS A 187 -25.76 -14.10 3.09
CA LYS A 187 -26.88 -14.60 3.89
C LYS A 187 -26.60 -15.94 4.57
N ARG A 188 -25.81 -16.81 3.90
CA ARG A 188 -25.38 -18.11 4.46
C ARG A 188 -24.08 -18.02 5.25
N CYS A 189 -23.42 -16.85 5.27
CA CYS A 189 -22.12 -16.61 5.88
C CYS A 189 -21.05 -17.59 5.37
N GLU A 190 -21.06 -17.87 4.06
CA GLU A 190 -20.14 -18.81 3.42
C GLU A 190 -18.87 -18.10 2.94
N TYR A 191 -17.80 -18.23 3.68
CA TYR A 191 -16.46 -17.74 3.31
C TYR A 191 -15.39 -18.73 3.74
N TYR A 192 -14.21 -18.63 3.15
CA TYR A 192 -13.08 -19.52 3.41
C TYR A 192 -11.97 -18.78 4.16
N LEU A 193 -11.47 -19.34 5.26
CA LEU A 193 -10.29 -18.83 5.96
C LEU A 193 -9.05 -19.60 5.48
N PRO A 194 -8.07 -18.94 4.85
CA PRO A 194 -6.83 -19.59 4.45
C PRO A 194 -6.04 -20.13 5.65
N PRO A 195 -5.41 -21.32 5.55
CA PRO A 195 -4.70 -21.96 6.68
C PRO A 195 -3.41 -21.23 7.09
N ASN A 196 -2.94 -20.29 6.29
CA ASN A 196 -1.75 -19.49 6.57
C ASN A 196 -2.01 -18.26 7.46
N LEU A 197 -3.28 -18.00 7.81
CA LEU A 197 -3.61 -16.97 8.80
C LEU A 197 -3.24 -17.44 10.20
N SER A 198 -2.79 -16.50 11.05
CA SER A 198 -2.60 -16.81 12.47
C SER A 198 -3.94 -17.12 13.15
N GLU A 199 -3.91 -17.97 14.17
CA GLU A 199 -5.09 -18.28 14.96
C GLU A 199 -5.79 -17.04 15.55
N PRO A 200 -5.05 -16.03 16.11
CA PRO A 200 -5.67 -14.78 16.56
C PRO A 200 -6.37 -14.00 15.46
N ALA A 201 -5.81 -13.97 14.23
CA ALA A 201 -6.43 -13.30 13.10
C ALA A 201 -7.72 -14.02 12.66
N ALA A 202 -7.66 -15.34 12.53
CA ALA A 202 -8.80 -16.17 12.17
C ALA A 202 -9.94 -16.07 13.21
N CYS A 203 -9.61 -16.10 14.51
CA CYS A 203 -10.57 -15.93 15.60
C CYS A 203 -11.27 -14.55 15.54
N MET A 204 -10.52 -13.46 15.37
CA MET A 204 -11.08 -12.11 15.26
C MET A 204 -12.01 -11.97 14.05
N LEU A 205 -11.61 -12.49 12.87
CA LEU A 205 -12.45 -12.50 11.68
C LEU A 205 -13.74 -13.27 11.90
N HIS A 206 -13.66 -14.45 12.52
CA HIS A 206 -14.84 -15.28 12.82
C HIS A 206 -15.85 -14.55 13.73
N GLN A 207 -15.37 -13.85 14.75
CA GLN A 207 -16.21 -13.08 15.67
C GLN A 207 -16.90 -11.90 14.99
N MET A 208 -16.21 -11.19 14.10
CA MET A 208 -16.81 -10.05 13.37
C MET A 208 -17.81 -10.49 12.30
N LEU A 209 -17.57 -11.62 11.65
CA LEU A 209 -18.40 -12.15 10.56
C LEU A 209 -19.43 -13.19 11.05
N LEU A 210 -19.95 -13.04 12.26
CA LEU A 210 -21.06 -13.85 12.74
C LEU A 210 -22.38 -13.41 12.05
N PRO A 211 -23.20 -14.37 11.58
CA PRO A 211 -24.48 -14.06 10.92
C PRO A 211 -25.47 -13.36 11.85
N GLU A 212 -25.48 -13.71 13.14
CA GLU A 212 -26.34 -13.09 14.16
C GLU A 212 -25.69 -11.81 14.70
N PRO A 213 -26.29 -10.61 14.45
CA PRO A 213 -25.71 -9.34 14.83
C PRO A 213 -25.41 -9.17 16.32
N SER A 214 -26.34 -9.64 17.17
CA SER A 214 -26.23 -9.55 18.64
C SER A 214 -25.05 -10.34 19.23
N ARG A 215 -24.51 -11.31 18.48
CA ARG A 215 -23.36 -12.11 18.90
C ARG A 215 -22.02 -11.51 18.45
N ARG A 216 -22.03 -10.50 17.60
CA ARG A 216 -20.81 -9.80 17.21
C ARG A 216 -20.29 -8.96 18.38
N PRO A 217 -18.98 -8.95 18.63
CA PRO A 217 -18.39 -8.09 19.67
C PRO A 217 -18.59 -6.61 19.34
N THR A 218 -18.63 -5.77 20.36
CA THR A 218 -18.57 -4.33 20.20
C THR A 218 -17.17 -3.90 19.72
N VAL A 219 -17.04 -2.67 19.21
CA VAL A 219 -15.75 -2.12 18.78
C VAL A 219 -14.74 -2.09 19.94
N SER A 220 -15.18 -1.74 21.16
CA SER A 220 -14.32 -1.79 22.37
C SER A 220 -13.80 -3.21 22.65
N GLN A 221 -14.66 -4.22 22.54
CA GLN A 221 -14.27 -5.61 22.76
C GLN A 221 -13.28 -6.09 21.69
N LEU A 222 -13.43 -5.65 20.43
CA LEU A 222 -12.50 -5.97 19.35
C LEU A 222 -11.10 -5.43 19.63
N MET A 223 -10.96 -4.25 20.21
CA MET A 223 -9.67 -3.65 20.57
C MET A 223 -8.90 -4.47 21.62
N GLU A 224 -9.61 -5.24 22.46
CA GLU A 224 -9.02 -6.09 23.49
C GLU A 224 -8.68 -7.51 23.03
N MET A 225 -9.03 -7.88 21.81
CA MET A 225 -8.78 -9.23 21.28
C MET A 225 -7.27 -9.52 21.09
N THR A 226 -6.91 -10.78 21.17
CA THR A 226 -5.51 -11.26 21.08
C THR A 226 -4.80 -10.79 19.82
N PHE A 227 -5.50 -10.73 18.68
CA PHE A 227 -4.91 -10.20 17.43
C PHE A 227 -4.41 -8.77 17.61
N MET A 228 -5.15 -7.91 18.31
CA MET A 228 -4.80 -6.50 18.52
C MET A 228 -3.62 -6.31 19.50
N LYS A 229 -3.34 -7.31 20.36
CA LYS A 229 -2.22 -7.31 21.32
C LYS A 229 -0.88 -7.71 20.70
N GLY A 230 -0.87 -8.19 19.46
CA GLY A 230 0.35 -8.50 18.73
C GLY A 230 1.16 -7.25 18.37
N TYR A 231 2.36 -7.47 17.83
CA TYR A 231 3.23 -6.35 17.41
C TYR A 231 2.49 -5.42 16.42
N CYS A 232 2.44 -4.14 16.76
CA CYS A 232 1.87 -3.08 15.94
C CYS A 232 2.92 -1.97 15.77
N PRO A 233 3.36 -1.67 14.56
CA PRO A 233 4.29 -0.56 14.33
C PRO A 233 3.66 0.76 14.74
N LYS A 234 4.46 1.70 15.22
CA LYS A 234 3.99 3.06 15.54
C LYS A 234 3.67 3.84 14.28
N GLU A 235 4.47 3.63 13.24
CA GLU A 235 4.40 4.28 11.94
C GLU A 235 4.76 3.26 10.86
N LEU A 236 4.24 3.48 9.64
CA LEU A 236 4.60 2.71 8.46
C LEU A 236 5.39 3.58 7.49
N PRO A 237 6.50 3.06 6.91
CA PRO A 237 7.23 3.79 5.88
C PRO A 237 6.40 3.94 4.60
N LEU A 238 6.62 5.01 3.85
CA LEU A 238 5.89 5.29 2.60
C LEU A 238 6.03 4.16 1.56
N SER A 239 7.12 3.40 1.62
CA SER A 239 7.33 2.22 0.76
C SER A 239 6.23 1.16 0.92
N CYS A 240 5.51 1.13 2.06
CA CYS A 240 4.36 0.24 2.28
C CYS A 240 3.23 0.42 1.25
N LEU A 241 3.17 1.57 0.58
CA LEU A 241 2.23 1.79 -0.51
C LEU A 241 2.47 0.86 -1.72
N THR A 242 3.69 0.34 -1.87
CA THR A 242 4.08 -0.47 -3.02
C THR A 242 4.68 -1.83 -2.65
N MET A 243 5.34 -1.95 -1.49
CA MET A 243 6.04 -3.16 -1.06
C MET A 243 5.81 -3.45 0.42
N ALA A 244 5.90 -4.74 0.80
CA ALA A 244 5.81 -5.14 2.19
C ALA A 244 7.02 -4.63 2.99
N PRO A 245 6.83 -4.09 4.21
CA PRO A 245 7.93 -3.68 5.07
C PRO A 245 8.66 -4.91 5.66
N ARG A 246 9.84 -4.65 6.23
CA ARG A 246 10.71 -5.66 6.84
C ARG A 246 10.52 -5.69 8.34
N PHE A 247 9.64 -6.54 8.84
CA PHE A 247 9.45 -6.71 10.30
C PHE A 247 10.42 -7.72 10.93
N ASP A 248 11.11 -8.55 10.16
CA ASP A 248 12.18 -9.45 10.57
C ASP A 248 13.42 -8.71 11.12
N ALA A 249 13.72 -7.52 10.58
CA ALA A 249 14.77 -6.66 11.10
C ALA A 249 14.62 -6.30 12.59
N LEU A 250 13.39 -6.34 13.12
CA LEU A 250 13.11 -6.08 14.55
C LEU A 250 13.46 -7.27 15.44
N LYS A 251 13.47 -8.50 14.91
CA LYS A 251 13.87 -9.70 15.67
C LYS A 251 15.38 -9.74 15.89
N GLU A 252 16.16 -9.23 14.93
CA GLU A 252 17.62 -9.16 15.04
C GLU A 252 18.08 -8.11 16.06
N SER A 253 17.37 -6.99 16.20
CA SER A 253 17.70 -5.95 17.16
C SER A 253 17.45 -6.36 18.62
N ASN A 254 16.45 -7.22 18.88
CA ASN A 254 16.14 -7.74 20.21
C ASN A 254 17.09 -8.86 20.67
N ASN A 255 17.85 -9.48 19.76
CA ASN A 255 18.86 -10.50 20.11
C ASN A 255 20.26 -9.92 20.36
N ARG A 256 20.47 -8.63 20.13
CA ARG A 256 21.68 -7.94 20.59
C ARG A 256 21.49 -7.62 22.07
N ARG A 257 21.99 -8.52 22.97
CA ARG A 257 22.19 -8.17 24.39
C ARG A 257 22.98 -6.88 24.42
N PRO A 258 22.62 -5.89 25.29
CA PRO A 258 23.48 -4.75 25.54
C PRO A 258 24.85 -5.30 25.94
N LEU A 259 25.90 -4.90 25.26
CA LEU A 259 27.26 -5.07 25.76
C LEU A 259 27.26 -4.35 27.09
N LEU A 260 27.33 -5.11 28.18
CA LEU A 260 27.65 -4.59 29.50
C LEU A 260 28.96 -3.80 29.33
N GLU A 261 28.92 -2.52 29.68
CA GLU A 261 30.13 -1.72 29.87
C GLU A 261 31.03 -2.47 30.82
N VAL A 262 32.12 -3.02 30.30
CA VAL A 262 33.19 -3.57 31.12
C VAL A 262 33.91 -2.36 31.73
N ASN A 263 33.56 -2.03 32.94
CA ASN A 263 34.36 -1.12 33.74
C ASN A 263 35.78 -1.70 33.84
N ASN A 264 36.76 -0.95 33.36
CA ASN A 264 38.19 -1.21 33.45
C ASN A 264 38.71 -0.93 34.86
N ASP A 265 38.26 -1.72 35.86
CA ASP A 265 38.87 -1.71 37.18
C ASP A 265 38.73 -3.12 37.79
N ASP A 266 39.54 -4.07 37.32
CA ASP A 266 39.90 -5.29 38.07
C ASP A 266 40.89 -6.15 37.26
N ILE A 267 42.05 -5.57 36.96
CA ILE A 267 43.25 -6.34 36.59
C ILE A 267 44.24 -6.22 37.73
N GLN A 268 44.02 -6.99 38.80
CA GLN A 268 45.11 -7.51 39.65
C GLN A 268 44.57 -8.60 40.58
N ASN A 269 45.28 -9.75 40.54
CA ASN A 269 45.18 -10.94 41.41
C ASN A 269 44.24 -12.07 40.94
N GLN A 270 44.74 -13.07 40.27
CA GLN A 270 45.26 -14.29 40.94
C GLN A 270 45.80 -15.30 39.93
N LYS A 271 47.06 -15.61 40.11
CA LYS A 271 47.74 -16.78 39.53
C LYS A 271 47.39 -18.06 40.32
N ARG A 272 47.38 -19.19 39.57
CA ARG A 272 47.57 -20.59 39.96
C ARG A 272 46.34 -21.46 40.23
N GLY A 273 46.33 -22.55 39.49
CA GLY A 273 45.57 -23.76 39.80
C GLY A 273 45.32 -24.63 38.56
N ASN A 274 46.34 -25.43 38.18
CA ASN A 274 46.20 -26.58 37.30
C ASN A 274 45.20 -27.58 37.90
N ILE A 275 44.39 -28.24 37.08
CA ILE A 275 44.13 -29.71 37.10
C ILE A 275 43.42 -30.12 35.79
N ALA A 276 43.90 -31.20 35.22
CA ALA A 276 43.57 -31.81 33.94
C ALA A 276 42.32 -32.73 34.00
N PRO A 277 41.94 -33.42 32.90
CA PRO A 277 40.56 -33.66 32.55
C PRO A 277 40.05 -35.07 32.97
N THR A 278 38.76 -35.18 33.18
CA THR A 278 38.10 -36.52 33.28
C THR A 278 36.98 -36.67 32.24
N ARG A 279 37.20 -37.67 31.41
CA ARG A 279 36.22 -38.30 30.50
C ARG A 279 35.11 -38.97 31.31
N ILE A 280 33.83 -38.90 30.87
CA ILE A 280 32.87 -40.02 30.97
C ILE A 280 31.62 -39.70 30.12
N LYS A 281 31.49 -40.51 29.08
CA LYS A 281 30.36 -41.29 28.52
C LYS A 281 29.00 -40.65 28.19
N GLU A 282 28.66 -40.97 26.96
CA GLU A 282 27.38 -40.96 26.25
C GLU A 282 26.19 -41.51 27.05
N HIS A 283 25.02 -40.90 26.91
CA HIS A 283 23.74 -41.61 26.70
C HIS A 283 22.69 -40.76 25.99
N ARG A 284 22.34 -41.27 24.79
CA ARG A 284 21.04 -41.32 24.10
C ARG A 284 20.04 -40.19 24.21
N GLN A 285 19.87 -39.56 23.06
CA GLN A 285 18.64 -39.40 22.22
C GLN A 285 17.30 -39.20 22.96
N SER A 286 16.72 -38.01 22.79
CA SER A 286 15.34 -37.84 22.38
C SER A 286 15.25 -36.66 21.41
N GLU A 287 14.86 -37.00 20.19
CA GLU A 287 14.58 -36.06 19.10
C GLU A 287 13.42 -35.15 19.48
N VAL A 288 13.69 -33.83 19.56
CA VAL A 288 12.66 -32.83 19.36
C VAL A 288 13.01 -32.12 18.06
N ALA A 289 12.35 -32.52 17.01
CA ALA A 289 12.44 -31.93 15.70
C ALA A 289 11.99 -30.46 15.79
N SER A 290 12.95 -29.55 15.82
CA SER A 290 12.71 -28.13 15.55
C SER A 290 12.47 -27.99 14.03
N CYS A 291 11.21 -27.94 13.64
CA CYS A 291 10.78 -27.63 12.28
C CYS A 291 10.95 -26.13 12.04
N SER A 292 12.19 -25.67 11.86
CA SER A 292 12.48 -24.41 11.19
C SER A 292 12.40 -24.65 9.68
N ARG A 293 11.19 -24.60 9.12
CA ARG A 293 11.02 -24.38 7.68
C ARG A 293 11.47 -22.95 7.38
N PRO A 294 12.43 -22.74 6.46
CA PRO A 294 12.69 -21.41 5.91
C PRO A 294 11.39 -20.93 5.27
N LEU A 295 10.90 -19.76 5.63
CA LEU A 295 9.92 -19.05 4.83
C LEU A 295 10.48 -18.96 3.41
N ALA A 296 9.75 -19.53 2.46
CA ALA A 296 10.09 -19.50 1.07
C ALA A 296 10.43 -18.06 0.67
N SER A 297 11.68 -17.82 0.29
CA SER A 297 12.08 -16.61 -0.39
C SER A 297 11.17 -16.50 -1.60
N SER A 298 10.30 -15.49 -1.61
CA SER A 298 9.47 -15.20 -2.77
C SER A 298 10.42 -14.98 -3.94
N ARG A 299 10.37 -15.87 -4.93
CA ARG A 299 11.07 -15.73 -6.19
C ARG A 299 10.58 -14.44 -6.84
N THR A 300 11.30 -13.34 -6.63
CA THR A 300 10.99 -12.03 -7.20
C THR A 300 10.95 -12.08 -8.74
N GLY A 301 11.74 -12.94 -9.37
CA GLY A 301 11.75 -13.15 -10.82
C GLY A 301 10.39 -13.59 -11.39
N GLY A 302 9.74 -14.60 -10.81
CA GLY A 302 8.45 -15.09 -11.32
C GLY A 302 7.31 -14.08 -11.18
N GLN A 303 7.36 -13.20 -10.18
CA GLN A 303 6.37 -12.16 -9.98
C GLN A 303 6.52 -11.00 -10.99
N CYS A 304 7.76 -10.62 -11.32
CA CYS A 304 8.04 -9.62 -12.35
C CYS A 304 7.60 -10.06 -13.75
N GLU A 305 7.79 -11.33 -14.10
CA GLU A 305 7.30 -11.91 -15.36
C GLU A 305 5.77 -11.86 -15.42
N THR A 306 5.08 -12.17 -14.33
CA THR A 306 3.61 -12.09 -14.25
C THR A 306 3.10 -10.67 -14.48
N TYR A 307 3.79 -9.65 -13.94
CA TYR A 307 3.42 -8.24 -14.16
C TYR A 307 3.63 -7.80 -15.61
N LEU A 308 4.69 -8.28 -16.26
CA LEU A 308 4.96 -7.96 -17.65
C LEU A 308 3.91 -8.58 -18.58
N VAL A 309 3.55 -9.85 -18.35
CA VAL A 309 2.48 -10.53 -19.09
C VAL A 309 1.15 -9.80 -18.94
N LEU A 310 0.83 -9.37 -17.72
CA LEU A 310 -0.37 -8.58 -17.46
C LEU A 310 -0.35 -7.24 -18.22
N LEU A 311 0.76 -6.52 -18.21
CA LEU A 311 0.92 -5.24 -18.91
C LEU A 311 0.75 -5.41 -20.42
N ILE A 312 1.37 -6.44 -21.00
CA ILE A 312 1.26 -6.74 -22.43
C ILE A 312 -0.20 -7.04 -22.81
N SER A 313 -0.92 -7.81 -21.99
CA SER A 313 -2.35 -8.07 -22.21
C SER A 313 -3.18 -6.80 -22.20
N GLN A 314 -2.95 -5.93 -21.20
CA GLN A 314 -3.65 -4.64 -21.07
C GLN A 314 -3.36 -3.70 -22.24
N LEU A 315 -2.11 -3.61 -22.69
CA LEU A 315 -1.72 -2.81 -23.85
C LEU A 315 -2.36 -3.35 -25.14
N ARG A 316 -2.39 -4.68 -25.29
CA ARG A 316 -3.04 -5.33 -26.45
C ARG A 316 -4.53 -5.03 -26.49
N GLU A 317 -5.24 -5.11 -25.38
CA GLU A 317 -6.66 -4.78 -25.27
C GLU A 317 -6.91 -3.31 -25.60
N LEU A 318 -6.11 -2.39 -25.06
CA LEU A 318 -6.20 -0.96 -25.34
C LEU A 318 -5.98 -0.66 -26.83
N LEU A 319 -4.92 -1.19 -27.44
CA LEU A 319 -4.61 -0.91 -28.84
C LEU A 319 -5.62 -1.58 -29.80
N ALA A 320 -6.18 -2.73 -29.42
CA ALA A 320 -7.24 -3.40 -30.18
C ALA A 320 -8.54 -2.60 -30.20
N SER A 321 -8.83 -1.77 -29.17
CA SER A 321 -10.02 -0.89 -29.12
C SER A 321 -9.94 0.27 -30.10
N LYS A 322 -8.76 0.55 -30.68
CA LYS A 322 -8.51 1.68 -31.61
C LYS A 322 -9.06 3.00 -31.07
N PRO A 323 -8.53 3.49 -29.93
CA PRO A 323 -9.05 4.69 -29.29
C PRO A 323 -9.02 5.89 -30.25
N PRO A 324 -10.07 6.73 -30.28
CA PRO A 324 -10.08 7.93 -31.11
C PRO A 324 -8.97 8.90 -30.68
N THR A 325 -8.44 9.65 -31.64
CA THR A 325 -7.44 10.69 -31.34
C THR A 325 -8.14 11.92 -30.76
N LEU A 326 -7.59 12.44 -29.65
CA LEU A 326 -8.11 13.60 -28.94
C LEU A 326 -7.13 14.78 -29.00
N GLU A 327 -7.64 15.99 -28.86
CA GLU A 327 -6.83 17.16 -28.57
C GLU A 327 -6.34 17.18 -27.12
N SER A 328 -5.22 17.87 -26.87
CA SER A 328 -4.60 17.90 -25.53
C SER A 328 -5.51 18.48 -24.44
N ALA A 329 -6.37 19.44 -24.78
CA ALA A 329 -7.30 20.06 -23.83
C ALA A 329 -8.38 19.08 -23.34
N GLU A 330 -8.93 18.26 -24.22
CA GLU A 330 -9.93 17.22 -23.87
C GLU A 330 -9.32 16.11 -23.02
N ALA A 331 -8.05 15.80 -23.26
CA ALA A 331 -7.32 14.77 -22.49
C ALA A 331 -7.01 15.18 -21.05
N GLU A 332 -7.01 16.47 -20.70
CA GLU A 332 -6.77 16.93 -19.32
C GLU A 332 -7.89 16.52 -18.37
N ASP A 333 -9.14 16.58 -18.81
CA ASP A 333 -10.30 16.18 -18.01
C ASP A 333 -10.34 14.68 -17.71
N MET A 334 -9.62 13.86 -18.50
CA MET A 334 -9.56 12.40 -18.37
C MET A 334 -8.47 11.92 -17.39
N THR A 335 -7.67 12.84 -16.85
CA THR A 335 -6.58 12.46 -15.96
C THR A 335 -7.09 11.84 -14.66
N ASP A 336 -6.48 10.73 -14.25
CA ASP A 336 -6.73 10.09 -12.95
C ASP A 336 -5.49 10.18 -12.07
N PRO A 337 -5.34 11.27 -11.31
CA PRO A 337 -4.23 11.37 -10.35
C PRO A 337 -4.21 10.22 -9.33
N ALA A 338 -5.29 9.45 -9.13
CA ALA A 338 -5.35 8.29 -8.25
C ALA A 338 -4.53 7.10 -8.76
N ALA A 339 -4.30 7.01 -10.04
CA ALA A 339 -3.51 5.96 -10.66
C ALA A 339 -2.03 6.30 -10.83
N GLN A 340 -1.60 7.51 -10.46
CA GLN A 340 -0.21 7.96 -10.57
C GLN A 340 0.76 7.04 -9.80
N PRO A 341 1.93 6.68 -10.36
CA PRO A 341 2.91 5.86 -9.68
C PRO A 341 3.49 6.59 -8.44
N PHE A 342 3.76 5.83 -7.36
CA PHE A 342 4.46 6.36 -6.20
C PHE A 342 5.97 6.30 -6.33
N VAL A 343 6.49 5.37 -7.14
CA VAL A 343 7.92 5.17 -7.33
C VAL A 343 8.21 5.05 -8.83
N TRP A 344 9.13 5.87 -9.30
CA TRP A 344 9.65 5.84 -10.67
C TRP A 344 11.14 6.26 -10.68
N ILE A 345 11.82 6.05 -11.79
CA ILE A 345 13.23 6.44 -11.96
C ILE A 345 13.29 7.91 -12.39
N SER A 346 13.79 8.76 -11.49
CA SER A 346 13.93 10.20 -11.73
C SER A 346 15.17 10.54 -12.56
N LYS A 347 16.28 9.81 -12.33
CA LYS A 347 17.56 9.97 -13.04
C LYS A 347 18.17 8.60 -13.30
N TRP A 348 18.96 8.50 -14.35
CA TRP A 348 19.72 7.30 -14.65
C TRP A 348 21.01 7.64 -15.38
N VAL A 349 21.97 6.74 -15.33
CA VAL A 349 23.24 6.82 -16.04
C VAL A 349 23.70 5.41 -16.46
N ASP A 350 24.07 5.28 -17.71
CA ASP A 350 24.53 4.02 -18.28
C ASP A 350 26.07 4.00 -18.33
N TYR A 351 26.67 3.18 -17.48
CA TYR A 351 28.09 2.83 -17.48
C TYR A 351 28.26 1.31 -17.59
N SER A 352 27.37 0.64 -18.33
CA SER A 352 27.38 -0.81 -18.51
C SER A 352 28.65 -1.31 -19.25
N ASP A 353 29.34 -0.45 -20.00
CA ASP A 353 30.63 -0.78 -20.59
C ASP A 353 31.70 -1.15 -19.55
N LYS A 354 31.62 -0.64 -18.32
CA LYS A 354 32.63 -0.84 -17.27
C LYS A 354 32.08 -1.38 -15.97
N TYR A 355 30.95 -0.88 -15.51
CA TYR A 355 30.46 -1.10 -14.13
C TYR A 355 29.02 -1.60 -14.05
N GLY A 356 28.12 -0.95 -14.78
CA GLY A 356 26.70 -1.23 -14.71
C GLY A 356 25.81 -0.01 -14.94
N PHE A 357 24.55 -0.16 -14.64
CA PHE A 357 23.51 0.86 -14.83
C PHE A 357 23.11 1.47 -13.47
N GLY A 358 23.34 2.77 -13.31
CA GLY A 358 22.99 3.55 -12.11
C GLY A 358 21.67 4.29 -12.28
N TYR A 359 20.88 4.39 -11.20
CA TYR A 359 19.61 5.11 -11.22
C TYR A 359 19.30 5.74 -9.88
N GLN A 360 18.48 6.78 -9.90
CA GLN A 360 17.90 7.42 -8.72
C GLN A 360 16.38 7.35 -8.83
N LEU A 361 15.73 6.91 -7.75
CA LEU A 361 14.29 6.91 -7.63
C LEU A 361 13.76 8.31 -7.28
N CYS A 362 12.46 8.52 -7.44
CA CYS A 362 11.83 9.80 -7.11
C CYS A 362 11.86 10.15 -5.61
N ASP A 363 12.05 9.15 -4.75
CA ASP A 363 12.18 9.26 -3.29
C ASP A 363 13.63 9.46 -2.82
N ASP A 364 14.58 9.73 -3.74
CA ASP A 364 16.01 9.86 -3.50
C ASP A 364 16.77 8.56 -3.16
N GLY A 365 16.12 7.41 -3.25
CA GLY A 365 16.82 6.13 -3.26
C GLY A 365 17.73 6.01 -4.46
N VAL A 366 18.97 5.55 -4.26
CA VAL A 366 19.97 5.40 -5.35
C VAL A 366 20.34 3.94 -5.50
N GLY A 367 20.25 3.42 -6.73
CA GLY A 367 20.57 2.04 -7.04
C GLY A 367 21.60 1.90 -8.16
N ILE A 368 22.30 0.77 -8.15
CA ILE A 368 23.12 0.31 -9.26
C ILE A 368 22.80 -1.16 -9.52
N MET A 369 22.59 -1.49 -10.79
CA MET A 369 22.61 -2.86 -11.30
C MET A 369 23.97 -3.08 -11.95
N TYR A 370 24.80 -3.92 -11.33
CA TYR A 370 26.15 -4.22 -11.83
C TYR A 370 26.13 -5.25 -12.95
N ASN A 371 27.20 -5.31 -13.73
CA ASN A 371 27.35 -6.25 -14.84
C ASN A 371 27.38 -7.73 -14.39
N ASP A 372 27.65 -7.99 -13.12
CA ASP A 372 27.56 -9.32 -12.49
C ASP A 372 26.15 -9.69 -12.00
N ASN A 373 25.14 -8.94 -12.42
CA ASN A 373 23.73 -9.07 -12.00
C ASN A 373 23.46 -8.83 -10.51
N THR A 374 24.45 -8.46 -9.71
CA THR A 374 24.18 -8.01 -8.35
C THR A 374 23.64 -6.59 -8.35
N LYS A 375 22.91 -6.23 -7.31
CA LYS A 375 22.32 -4.88 -7.19
C LYS A 375 22.58 -4.31 -5.80
N VAL A 376 22.86 -3.02 -5.74
CA VAL A 376 23.00 -2.27 -4.49
C VAL A 376 22.08 -1.08 -4.53
N LEU A 377 21.30 -0.90 -3.46
CA LEU A 377 20.46 0.28 -3.26
C LEU A 377 20.83 0.96 -1.94
N LEU A 378 21.01 2.26 -2.00
CA LEU A 378 21.00 3.13 -0.84
C LEU A 378 19.57 3.66 -0.69
N LEU A 379 18.96 3.41 0.46
CA LEU A 379 17.60 3.83 0.75
C LEU A 379 17.52 5.37 0.90
N PRO A 380 16.30 5.96 0.81
CA PRO A 380 16.09 7.41 0.92
C PRO A 380 16.68 8.02 2.19
N ASN A 381 16.68 7.30 3.30
CA ASN A 381 17.27 7.72 4.58
C ASN A 381 18.81 7.83 4.59
N GLN A 382 19.47 7.53 3.48
CA GLN A 382 20.93 7.62 3.28
C GLN A 382 21.77 6.83 4.30
N ARG A 383 21.18 5.89 5.01
CA ARG A 383 21.81 5.06 6.05
C ARG A 383 21.73 3.57 5.76
N ASN A 384 20.60 3.11 5.24
CA ASN A 384 20.35 1.70 5.00
C ASN A 384 20.71 1.33 3.56
N VAL A 385 21.37 0.19 3.42
CA VAL A 385 21.80 -0.38 2.14
C VAL A 385 21.11 -1.71 1.95
N HIS A 386 20.49 -1.88 0.80
CA HIS A 386 19.89 -3.13 0.35
C HIS A 386 20.79 -3.71 -0.75
N TYR A 387 21.35 -4.88 -0.50
CA TYR A 387 22.20 -5.61 -1.44
C TYR A 387 21.47 -6.86 -1.90
N ILE A 388 21.42 -7.06 -3.20
CA ILE A 388 20.79 -8.20 -3.85
C ILE A 388 21.88 -8.98 -4.58
N GLU A 389 22.03 -10.24 -4.22
CA GLU A 389 22.92 -11.18 -4.88
C GLU A 389 22.44 -11.51 -6.32
N SER A 390 23.28 -12.12 -7.11
CA SER A 390 22.93 -12.55 -8.48
C SER A 390 21.82 -13.61 -8.52
N ASP A 391 21.66 -14.40 -7.47
CA ASP A 391 20.60 -15.39 -7.30
C ASP A 391 19.27 -14.82 -6.76
N GLY A 392 19.25 -13.51 -6.44
CA GLY A 392 18.10 -12.81 -5.88
C GLY A 392 18.02 -12.81 -4.35
N THR A 393 19.03 -13.35 -3.65
CA THR A 393 19.11 -13.28 -2.19
C THR A 393 19.29 -11.83 -1.74
N GLU A 394 18.42 -11.38 -0.84
CA GLU A 394 18.40 -10.00 -0.33
C GLU A 394 19.12 -9.89 1.02
N ASN A 395 20.09 -9.00 1.09
CA ASN A 395 20.85 -8.67 2.30
C ASN A 395 20.69 -7.18 2.62
N TYR A 396 20.65 -6.84 3.90
CA TYR A 396 20.46 -5.47 4.36
C TYR A 396 21.54 -5.07 5.33
N TYR A 397 22.13 -3.90 5.11
CA TYR A 397 23.24 -3.37 5.89
C TYR A 397 22.97 -1.91 6.28
N VAL A 398 23.74 -1.42 7.23
CA VAL A 398 23.85 0.00 7.55
C VAL A 398 25.18 0.51 7.02
N ILE A 399 25.23 1.72 6.47
CA ILE A 399 26.49 2.35 6.04
C ILE A 399 27.48 2.32 7.21
N GLY A 400 28.71 1.88 6.95
CA GLY A 400 29.75 1.68 7.97
C GLY A 400 29.78 0.27 8.57
N SER A 401 28.73 -0.55 8.37
CA SER A 401 28.68 -1.96 8.78
C SER A 401 28.56 -2.91 7.58
N THR A 402 28.87 -2.46 6.39
CA THR A 402 28.89 -3.29 5.18
C THR A 402 30.12 -4.21 5.16
N PRO A 403 29.98 -5.47 4.72
CA PRO A 403 31.11 -6.38 4.56
C PRO A 403 32.20 -5.80 3.68
N SER A 404 33.47 -6.15 3.94
CA SER A 404 34.62 -5.72 3.13
C SER A 404 34.52 -6.15 1.66
N SER A 405 33.84 -7.27 1.37
CA SER A 405 33.53 -7.72 0.01
C SER A 405 32.73 -6.72 -0.81
N LEU A 406 31.93 -5.88 -0.17
CA LEU A 406 31.10 -4.86 -0.83
C LEU A 406 31.78 -3.49 -0.96
N GLU A 407 32.97 -3.29 -0.39
CA GLU A 407 33.65 -1.98 -0.34
C GLU A 407 33.78 -1.32 -1.71
N LYS A 408 34.19 -2.08 -2.74
CA LYS A 408 34.31 -1.58 -4.11
C LYS A 408 32.96 -1.15 -4.69
N LYS A 409 31.91 -1.94 -4.45
CA LYS A 409 30.53 -1.64 -4.92
C LYS A 409 29.98 -0.39 -4.21
N MET A 410 30.25 -0.24 -2.92
CA MET A 410 29.85 0.94 -2.15
C MET A 410 30.57 2.22 -2.60
N LYS A 411 31.85 2.14 -2.94
CA LYS A 411 32.58 3.26 -3.54
C LYS A 411 31.97 3.67 -4.89
N LEU A 412 31.67 2.71 -5.74
CA LEU A 412 31.01 2.98 -7.02
C LEU A 412 29.63 3.62 -6.80
N LEU A 413 28.82 3.12 -5.88
CA LEU A 413 27.52 3.71 -5.53
C LEU A 413 27.66 5.19 -5.14
N THR A 414 28.69 5.53 -4.36
CA THR A 414 28.96 6.91 -3.97
C THR A 414 29.32 7.79 -5.17
N TYR A 415 30.12 7.28 -6.11
CA TYR A 415 30.46 8.00 -7.34
C TYR A 415 29.24 8.22 -8.24
N PHE A 416 28.42 7.19 -8.48
CA PHE A 416 27.18 7.30 -9.27
C PHE A 416 26.22 8.32 -8.65
N ARG A 417 26.02 8.25 -7.32
CA ARG A 417 25.18 9.19 -6.59
C ARG A 417 25.67 10.62 -6.74
N ARG A 418 26.98 10.85 -6.52
CA ARG A 418 27.60 12.17 -6.68
C ARG A 418 27.40 12.71 -8.09
N TYR A 419 27.70 11.91 -9.11
CA TYR A 419 27.54 12.28 -10.51
C TYR A 419 26.09 12.66 -10.84
N MET A 420 25.11 11.83 -10.42
CA MET A 420 23.69 12.12 -10.67
C MET A 420 23.20 13.38 -9.93
N ASN A 421 23.75 13.69 -8.76
CA ASN A 421 23.37 14.89 -8.02
C ASN A 421 23.99 16.16 -8.60
N GLU A 422 25.21 16.10 -9.07
CA GLU A 422 25.95 17.24 -9.61
C GLU A 422 25.55 17.57 -11.06
N HIS A 423 25.25 16.57 -11.88
CA HIS A 423 25.12 16.74 -13.34
C HIS A 423 23.71 16.52 -13.89
N LEU A 424 22.77 15.95 -13.11
CA LEU A 424 21.44 15.64 -13.59
C LEU A 424 20.36 16.38 -12.80
N VAL A 425 19.42 16.99 -13.51
CA VAL A 425 18.28 17.69 -12.88
C VAL A 425 17.27 16.66 -12.36
N LYS A 426 16.82 16.85 -11.10
CA LYS A 426 15.79 16.00 -10.48
C LYS A 426 14.41 16.38 -10.99
N ALA A 427 13.61 15.37 -11.36
CA ALA A 427 12.17 15.52 -11.55
C ALA A 427 11.47 14.96 -10.30
N GLY A 428 10.81 15.82 -9.51
CA GLY A 428 10.04 15.45 -8.32
C GLY A 428 10.39 16.27 -7.06
N ALA A 429 9.55 16.16 -6.02
CA ALA A 429 9.72 16.84 -4.73
C ALA A 429 10.68 16.07 -3.79
N ALA A 430 11.34 16.80 -2.87
CA ALA A 430 12.18 16.20 -1.83
C ALA A 430 11.32 15.42 -0.81
N VAL A 431 11.81 14.26 -0.37
CA VAL A 431 11.17 13.41 0.64
C VAL A 431 11.82 13.67 2.01
N ILE A 432 10.97 13.79 3.04
CA ILE A 432 11.44 13.92 4.42
C ILE A 432 11.74 12.52 4.98
N VAL A 433 12.94 12.34 5.55
CA VAL A 433 13.38 11.08 6.17
C VAL A 433 12.62 10.83 7.47
N GLN A 434 12.07 9.61 7.65
CA GLN A 434 11.34 9.17 8.83
C GLN A 434 12.06 8.02 9.55
N GLU A 435 11.81 7.85 10.86
CA GLU A 435 12.39 6.76 11.66
C GLU A 435 11.92 5.38 11.14
N SER A 436 10.69 5.30 10.69
CA SER A 436 10.10 4.11 10.07
C SER A 436 10.80 3.64 8.78
N ASP A 437 11.65 4.49 8.17
CA ASP A 437 12.39 4.13 6.94
C ASP A 437 13.37 2.96 7.15
N SER A 438 13.73 2.63 8.39
CA SER A 438 14.50 1.43 8.71
C SER A 438 13.78 0.13 8.35
N LEU A 439 12.45 0.16 8.31
CA LEU A 439 11.59 -0.95 7.88
C LEU A 439 11.33 -0.94 6.37
N SER A 440 11.79 0.08 5.66
CA SER A 440 11.51 0.28 4.24
C SER A 440 12.08 -0.85 3.38
N ARG A 441 11.30 -1.27 2.40
CA ARG A 441 11.71 -2.05 1.26
C ARG A 441 11.29 -1.29 0.01
N ILE A 442 12.26 -0.82 -0.77
CA ILE A 442 11.98 -0.05 -1.98
C ILE A 442 12.10 -0.94 -3.21
N PRO A 443 11.30 -0.69 -4.27
CA PRO A 443 11.46 -1.41 -5.52
C PRO A 443 12.81 -1.07 -6.14
N TYR A 444 13.44 -2.07 -6.73
CA TYR A 444 14.72 -1.92 -7.42
C TYR A 444 14.61 -2.30 -8.90
N LEU A 445 15.60 -1.90 -9.67
CA LEU A 445 15.68 -2.21 -11.09
C LEU A 445 15.83 -3.73 -11.27
N ASN A 446 14.84 -4.35 -11.92
CA ASN A 446 14.84 -5.77 -12.26
C ASN A 446 15.63 -6.02 -13.53
N MET A 447 15.29 -5.26 -14.57
CA MET A 447 15.96 -5.31 -15.87
C MET A 447 15.87 -3.96 -16.58
N TRP A 448 16.77 -3.74 -17.52
CA TRP A 448 16.73 -2.59 -18.41
C TRP A 448 17.20 -2.98 -19.81
N HIS A 449 16.78 -2.21 -20.79
CA HIS A 449 17.17 -2.37 -22.17
C HIS A 449 17.30 -1.00 -22.85
N ARG A 450 18.29 -0.82 -23.67
CA ARG A 450 18.50 0.38 -24.46
C ARG A 450 18.35 0.07 -25.94
N SER A 451 17.49 0.82 -26.61
CA SER A 451 17.35 0.85 -28.06
C SER A 451 17.94 2.16 -28.64
N THR A 452 17.85 2.34 -29.94
CA THR A 452 18.22 3.60 -30.60
C THR A 452 17.33 4.78 -30.23
N SER A 453 16.08 4.53 -29.86
CA SER A 453 15.05 5.56 -29.61
C SER A 453 14.63 5.69 -28.14
N ALA A 454 14.95 4.71 -27.28
CA ALA A 454 14.50 4.75 -25.89
C ALA A 454 15.35 3.89 -24.95
N VAL A 455 15.20 4.16 -23.64
CA VAL A 455 15.65 3.28 -22.55
C VAL A 455 14.43 2.75 -21.82
N ILE A 456 14.31 1.43 -21.76
CA ILE A 456 13.24 0.69 -21.10
C ILE A 456 13.76 0.18 -19.76
N MET A 457 13.04 0.41 -18.68
CA MET A 457 13.41 0.04 -17.31
C MET A 457 12.22 -0.60 -16.60
N GLN A 458 12.44 -1.76 -15.99
CA GLN A 458 11.42 -2.47 -15.21
C GLN A 458 11.84 -2.52 -13.74
N LEU A 459 10.96 -2.08 -12.84
CA LEU A 459 11.12 -2.21 -11.39
C LEU A 459 10.44 -3.48 -10.86
N THR A 460 10.91 -3.97 -9.71
CA THR A 460 10.39 -5.21 -9.08
C THR A 460 8.94 -5.13 -8.60
N ASN A 461 8.35 -3.93 -8.48
CA ASN A 461 6.93 -3.73 -8.20
C ASN A 461 6.04 -3.78 -9.45
N GLY A 462 6.58 -4.16 -10.61
CA GLY A 462 5.87 -4.26 -11.87
C GLY A 462 5.80 -2.95 -12.68
N THR A 463 6.30 -1.84 -12.17
CA THR A 463 6.37 -0.58 -12.92
C THR A 463 7.33 -0.74 -14.10
N VAL A 464 6.87 -0.40 -15.31
CA VAL A 464 7.70 -0.31 -16.52
C VAL A 464 7.76 1.15 -16.94
N GLN A 465 8.98 1.67 -17.07
CA GLN A 465 9.24 3.04 -17.49
C GLN A 465 10.02 3.04 -18.80
N ILE A 466 9.59 3.86 -19.74
CA ILE A 466 10.28 4.08 -21.01
C ILE A 466 10.61 5.56 -21.13
N ASN A 467 11.89 5.86 -21.28
CA ASN A 467 12.40 7.22 -21.52
C ASN A 467 12.84 7.33 -22.98
N PHE A 468 12.18 8.16 -23.75
CA PHE A 468 12.48 8.39 -25.15
C PHE A 468 13.60 9.44 -25.33
N THR A 469 14.24 9.44 -26.49
CA THR A 469 15.34 10.37 -26.82
C THR A 469 14.88 11.82 -26.97
N ASP A 470 13.60 12.05 -27.24
CA ASP A 470 12.95 13.38 -27.29
C ASP A 470 12.62 13.95 -25.91
N HIS A 471 13.08 13.29 -24.83
CA HIS A 471 12.81 13.61 -23.42
C HIS A 471 11.38 13.33 -22.93
N THR A 472 10.50 12.79 -23.76
CA THR A 472 9.21 12.28 -23.29
C THR A 472 9.39 10.97 -22.51
N LYS A 473 8.43 10.64 -21.65
CA LYS A 473 8.47 9.42 -20.85
C LYS A 473 7.08 8.84 -20.68
N ILE A 474 7.00 7.53 -20.63
CA ILE A 474 5.81 6.83 -20.12
C ILE A 474 6.19 5.95 -18.94
N ILE A 475 5.32 5.94 -17.92
CA ILE A 475 5.47 5.10 -16.73
C ILE A 475 4.19 4.29 -16.58
N MET A 476 4.29 2.99 -16.81
CA MET A 476 3.14 2.09 -16.84
C MET A 476 3.08 1.27 -15.55
N CYS A 477 1.91 1.20 -14.94
CA CYS A 477 1.65 0.42 -13.73
C CYS A 477 0.57 -0.63 -14.03
N PRO A 478 0.92 -1.90 -14.26
CA PRO A 478 -0.04 -2.95 -14.59
C PRO A 478 -1.08 -3.17 -13.49
N LEU A 479 -0.70 -3.04 -12.22
CA LEU A 479 -1.60 -3.21 -11.08
C LEU A 479 -2.69 -2.11 -10.99
N MET A 480 -2.39 -0.92 -11.52
CA MET A 480 -3.36 0.19 -11.60
C MET A 480 -4.06 0.25 -12.96
N SER A 481 -3.62 -0.58 -13.92
CA SER A 481 -4.06 -0.51 -15.34
C SER A 481 -3.98 0.91 -15.87
N ALA A 482 -2.82 1.54 -15.71
CA ALA A 482 -2.64 2.96 -15.96
C ALA A 482 -1.26 3.27 -16.54
N VAL A 483 -1.20 4.37 -17.29
CA VAL A 483 0.02 4.99 -17.79
C VAL A 483 0.09 6.43 -17.33
N THR A 484 1.28 6.84 -16.89
CA THR A 484 1.63 8.25 -16.70
C THR A 484 2.49 8.70 -17.88
N TYR A 485 2.02 9.70 -18.59
CA TYR A 485 2.75 10.36 -19.66
C TYR A 485 3.43 11.63 -19.12
N VAL A 486 4.70 11.78 -19.41
CA VAL A 486 5.49 12.96 -19.07
C VAL A 486 5.95 13.58 -20.39
N ASP A 487 5.39 14.73 -20.72
CA ASP A 487 5.69 15.45 -21.94
C ASP A 487 7.05 16.19 -21.88
N GLY A 488 7.45 16.81 -22.99
CA GLY A 488 8.68 17.61 -23.08
C GLY A 488 8.71 18.81 -22.13
N MET A 489 7.55 19.29 -21.67
CA MET A 489 7.41 20.36 -20.67
C MET A 489 7.49 19.83 -19.23
N LYS A 490 7.70 18.52 -19.05
CA LYS A 490 7.75 17.80 -17.78
C LYS A 490 6.41 17.80 -17.01
N THR A 491 5.29 17.92 -17.72
CA THR A 491 3.96 17.79 -17.12
C THR A 491 3.59 16.32 -16.99
N PHE A 492 3.12 15.94 -15.79
CA PHE A 492 2.70 14.57 -15.48
C PHE A 492 1.19 14.44 -15.65
N ARG A 493 0.75 13.60 -16.59
CA ARG A 493 -0.65 13.25 -16.83
C ARG A 493 -0.82 11.75 -16.73
N THR A 494 -1.73 11.28 -15.87
CA THR A 494 -1.96 9.84 -15.66
C THR A 494 -3.34 9.45 -16.13
N TYR A 495 -3.40 8.40 -16.94
CA TYR A 495 -4.62 7.89 -17.55
C TYR A 495 -4.79 6.40 -17.23
N ARG A 496 -6.04 5.97 -17.00
CA ARG A 496 -6.34 4.54 -16.97
C ARG A 496 -6.50 3.99 -18.37
N PHE A 497 -6.08 2.75 -18.60
CA PHE A 497 -6.18 2.12 -19.92
C PHE A 497 -7.63 2.01 -20.41
N ASN A 498 -8.58 1.69 -19.52
CA ASN A 498 -9.98 1.64 -19.88
C ASN A 498 -10.57 3.02 -20.23
N THR A 499 -10.11 4.09 -19.62
CA THR A 499 -10.51 5.46 -19.97
C THR A 499 -10.01 5.83 -21.37
N LEU A 500 -8.72 5.56 -21.64
CA LEU A 500 -8.15 5.76 -22.97
C LEU A 500 -8.87 4.94 -24.05
N ALA A 501 -9.21 3.67 -23.75
CA ALA A 501 -9.93 2.81 -24.69
C ALA A 501 -11.33 3.32 -25.05
N ASN A 502 -12.04 3.91 -24.09
CA ASN A 502 -13.43 4.32 -24.25
C ASN A 502 -13.59 5.77 -24.72
N GLN A 503 -12.71 6.67 -24.33
CA GLN A 503 -12.85 8.11 -24.55
C GLN A 503 -11.87 8.66 -25.57
N GLY A 504 -10.71 8.00 -25.73
CA GLY A 504 -9.69 8.40 -26.69
C GLY A 504 -8.33 8.64 -26.08
N CYS A 505 -7.35 8.95 -26.94
CA CYS A 505 -5.97 9.14 -26.59
C CYS A 505 -5.32 10.25 -27.44
N VAL A 506 -4.44 11.05 -26.89
CA VAL A 506 -3.62 11.97 -27.69
C VAL A 506 -2.63 11.18 -28.55
N SER A 507 -2.34 11.69 -29.77
CA SER A 507 -1.50 11.00 -30.77
C SER A 507 -0.15 10.61 -30.23
N GLU A 508 0.53 11.52 -29.54
CA GLU A 508 1.89 11.32 -29.00
C GLU A 508 1.92 10.20 -27.95
N LEU A 509 0.92 10.15 -27.08
CA LEU A 509 0.81 9.04 -26.09
C LEU A 509 0.49 7.72 -26.80
N LEU A 510 -0.36 7.73 -27.82
CA LEU A 510 -0.70 6.52 -28.56
C LEU A 510 0.53 5.95 -29.29
N GLU A 511 1.39 6.79 -29.85
CA GLU A 511 2.68 6.38 -30.45
C GLU A 511 3.59 5.74 -29.40
N CYS A 512 3.73 6.36 -28.23
CA CYS A 512 4.50 5.80 -27.11
C CYS A 512 3.98 4.43 -26.65
N LEU A 513 2.64 4.25 -26.57
CA LEU A 513 2.02 2.97 -26.20
C LEU A 513 2.21 1.89 -27.27
N ASN A 514 2.14 2.27 -28.55
CA ASN A 514 2.46 1.36 -29.66
C ASN A 514 3.92 0.91 -29.63
N TYR A 515 4.83 1.83 -29.32
CA TYR A 515 6.24 1.49 -29.12
C TYR A 515 6.42 0.52 -27.94
N ALA A 516 5.79 0.79 -26.82
CA ALA A 516 5.84 -0.07 -25.63
C ALA A 516 5.31 -1.49 -25.88
N HIS A 517 4.27 -1.64 -26.72
CA HIS A 517 3.73 -2.94 -27.05
C HIS A 517 4.62 -3.75 -28.00
N LYS A 518 5.40 -3.08 -28.88
CA LYS A 518 6.26 -3.73 -29.87
C LYS A 518 7.61 -4.18 -29.29
N ASN A 519 8.11 -3.49 -28.27
CA ASN A 519 9.42 -3.68 -27.67
C ASN A 519 9.35 -4.20 -26.23
#